data_25bc71b1363bfd80e583adf99149ab42
#
_entry.id   25bc71b1363bfd80e583adf99149ab42
#
_cell.length_a   1.000
_cell.length_b   1.000
_cell.length_c   1.000
_cell.angle_alpha   90.00
_cell.angle_beta   90.00
_cell.angle_gamma   90.00
#
_symmetry.space_group_name_H-M   'P 1'
#
loop_
_entity.id
_entity.type
_entity.pdbx_description
1 polymer ?
#
loop_
_entity_poly.entity_id
_entity_poly.type
_entity_poly.pdbx_seq_one_letter_code
_entity_poly.pdbx_strand_id
1 'polypeptide(L)'
;MLLDLVIKSVNNFQDDCLKLCEKHYPAVHNQGMSEHHLGLAFARRMQNTFKQFAHESVIEPLEKVDVGELPHQYRVTSEIGTVWVLSHHMVSAGKTCRDNLLADVTEWQSEYGFAIQPNDLLFLIGDHWISRSKTSRELLYWWMGELPDQINEYSEQGISLYTSDSQLTQSLESRFNISPCYLKFGHPLRRSGNKQMVRKYVQFYAVLQW
;
A
#
# COMPACT_ATOMS: atom_id res chain seq x y z
N MET A 1 3.03 -20.25 -0.57
CA MET A 1 3.39 -20.02 -2.00
C MET A 1 2.84 -18.70 -2.55
N LEU A 2 1.51 -18.44 -2.58
CA LEU A 2 0.97 -17.16 -3.07
C LEU A 2 1.48 -15.98 -2.24
N LEU A 3 1.39 -16.05 -0.91
CA LEU A 3 1.89 -15.02 0.00
C LEU A 3 3.38 -14.70 -0.24
N ASP A 4 4.23 -15.71 -0.44
CA ASP A 4 5.67 -15.50 -0.67
C ASP A 4 5.92 -14.70 -1.96
N LEU A 5 5.15 -14.98 -3.02
CA LEU A 5 5.24 -14.24 -4.28
C LEU A 5 4.72 -12.81 -4.15
N VAL A 6 3.68 -12.59 -3.33
CA VAL A 6 3.20 -11.24 -3.01
C VAL A 6 4.25 -10.47 -2.23
N ILE A 7 4.85 -11.05 -1.18
CA ILE A 7 5.95 -10.44 -0.42
C ILE A 7 7.14 -10.12 -1.33
N LYS A 8 7.51 -11.04 -2.23
CA LYS A 8 8.55 -10.79 -3.22
C LYS A 8 8.19 -9.66 -4.18
N SER A 9 6.91 -9.58 -4.57
CA SER A 9 6.41 -8.48 -5.40
C SER A 9 6.54 -7.13 -4.70
N VAL A 10 6.25 -7.07 -3.39
CA VAL A 10 6.44 -5.85 -2.58
C VAL A 10 7.91 -5.42 -2.60
N ASN A 11 8.86 -6.34 -2.38
CA ASN A 11 10.28 -6.03 -2.38
C ASN A 11 10.74 -5.51 -3.75
N ASN A 12 10.36 -6.21 -4.82
CA ASN A 12 10.69 -5.79 -6.19
C ASN A 12 10.04 -4.45 -6.56
N PHE A 13 8.81 -4.20 -6.09
CA PHE A 13 8.10 -2.96 -6.35
C PHE A 13 8.76 -1.74 -5.69
N GLN A 14 9.30 -1.91 -4.48
CA GLN A 14 10.07 -0.84 -3.84
C GLN A 14 11.30 -0.45 -4.67
N ASP A 15 11.99 -1.43 -5.25
CA ASP A 15 13.13 -1.17 -6.13
C ASP A 15 12.71 -0.49 -7.45
N ASP A 16 11.55 -0.86 -8.00
CA ASP A 16 11.00 -0.22 -9.20
C ASP A 16 10.58 1.22 -8.91
N CYS A 17 9.90 1.45 -7.80
CA CYS A 17 9.52 2.80 -7.37
C CYS A 17 10.74 3.67 -7.16
N LEU A 18 11.81 3.14 -6.57
CA LEU A 18 13.07 3.85 -6.42
C LEU A 18 13.62 4.31 -7.79
N LYS A 19 13.70 3.39 -8.77
CA LYS A 19 14.17 3.70 -10.13
C LYS A 19 13.25 4.69 -10.86
N LEU A 20 11.94 4.53 -10.71
CA LEU A 20 10.94 5.43 -11.29
C LEU A 20 11.07 6.82 -10.70
N CYS A 21 11.18 6.92 -9.38
CA CYS A 21 11.30 8.18 -8.67
C CYS A 21 12.63 8.89 -8.96
N GLU A 22 13.72 8.16 -9.20
CA GLU A 22 14.99 8.77 -9.66
C GLU A 22 14.84 9.51 -10.99
N LYS A 23 13.98 9.00 -11.90
CA LYS A 23 13.73 9.62 -13.21
C LYS A 23 12.69 10.74 -13.15
N HIS A 24 11.70 10.64 -12.27
CA HIS A 24 10.50 11.49 -12.23
C HIS A 24 10.33 12.23 -10.90
N TYR A 25 11.42 12.41 -10.13
CA TYR A 25 11.38 13.05 -8.81
C TYR A 25 10.55 14.34 -8.74
N PRO A 26 10.66 15.29 -9.68
CA PRO A 26 9.85 16.51 -9.61
C PRO A 26 8.34 16.26 -9.74
N ALA A 27 7.93 15.23 -10.49
CA ALA A 27 6.51 14.92 -10.74
C ALA A 27 5.81 14.30 -9.54
N VAL A 28 6.53 13.53 -8.72
CA VAL A 28 5.98 12.91 -7.49
C VAL A 28 6.21 13.75 -6.23
N HIS A 29 6.93 14.86 -6.36
CA HIS A 29 7.24 15.70 -5.20
C HIS A 29 5.98 16.40 -4.66
N ASN A 30 5.71 16.21 -3.37
CA ASN A 30 4.57 16.75 -2.60
C ASN A 30 3.16 16.18 -2.91
N GLN A 31 3.00 15.34 -3.93
CA GLN A 31 1.69 14.81 -4.30
C GLN A 31 1.56 13.29 -4.13
N GLY A 32 2.70 12.57 -4.08
CA GLY A 32 2.68 11.12 -4.10
C GLY A 32 2.30 10.54 -5.47
N MET A 33 1.94 9.27 -5.48
CA MET A 33 1.37 8.60 -6.66
C MET A 33 -0.16 8.63 -6.55
N SER A 34 -0.88 8.82 -7.65
CA SER A 34 -2.33 8.65 -7.62
C SER A 34 -2.69 7.19 -7.30
N GLU A 35 -3.84 6.97 -6.68
CA GLU A 35 -4.34 5.63 -6.31
C GLU A 35 -4.34 4.69 -7.52
N HIS A 36 -4.86 5.14 -8.65
CA HIS A 36 -4.82 4.39 -9.90
C HIS A 36 -3.40 3.95 -10.29
N HIS A 37 -2.45 4.87 -10.33
CA HIS A 37 -1.08 4.54 -10.72
C HIS A 37 -0.41 3.60 -9.73
N LEU A 38 -0.64 3.79 -8.43
CA LEU A 38 -0.08 2.96 -7.38
C LEU A 38 -0.62 1.52 -7.47
N GLY A 39 -1.94 1.36 -7.56
CA GLY A 39 -2.60 0.05 -7.67
C GLY A 39 -2.22 -0.69 -8.95
N LEU A 40 -2.32 -0.02 -10.11
CA LEU A 40 -1.98 -0.65 -11.40
C LEU A 40 -0.49 -1.01 -11.50
N ALA A 41 0.40 -0.13 -11.05
CA ALA A 41 1.85 -0.39 -11.08
C ALA A 41 2.20 -1.60 -10.20
N PHE A 42 1.59 -1.72 -9.02
CA PHE A 42 1.79 -2.87 -8.15
C PHE A 42 1.21 -4.15 -8.76
N ALA A 43 -0.01 -4.12 -9.30
CA ALA A 43 -0.62 -5.28 -9.96
C ALA A 43 0.25 -5.79 -11.14
N ARG A 44 0.80 -4.89 -11.96
CA ARG A 44 1.75 -5.23 -13.04
C ARG A 44 3.06 -5.82 -12.50
N ARG A 45 3.59 -5.29 -11.39
CA ARG A 45 4.78 -5.87 -10.75
C ARG A 45 4.49 -7.28 -10.26
N MET A 46 3.34 -7.51 -9.65
CA MET A 46 2.92 -8.83 -9.18
C MET A 46 2.80 -9.82 -10.34
N GLN A 47 2.13 -9.42 -11.44
CA GLN A 47 2.05 -10.23 -12.67
C GLN A 47 3.44 -10.62 -13.20
N ASN A 48 4.37 -9.66 -13.25
CA ASN A 48 5.74 -9.93 -13.67
C ASN A 48 6.47 -10.87 -12.71
N THR A 49 6.24 -10.74 -11.40
CA THR A 49 6.81 -11.67 -10.41
C THR A 49 6.24 -13.06 -10.59
N PHE A 50 4.93 -13.22 -10.75
CA PHE A 50 4.28 -14.51 -10.99
C PHE A 50 4.87 -15.19 -12.22
N LYS A 51 4.99 -14.45 -13.34
CA LYS A 51 5.58 -14.96 -14.57
C LYS A 51 7.04 -15.43 -14.40
N GLN A 52 7.85 -14.77 -13.57
CA GLN A 52 9.21 -15.19 -13.25
C GLN A 52 9.26 -16.56 -12.54
N PHE A 53 8.16 -16.95 -11.89
CA PHE A 53 7.99 -18.24 -11.22
C PHE A 53 7.11 -19.22 -12.01
N ALA A 54 6.97 -18.99 -13.31
CA ALA A 54 6.17 -19.80 -14.24
C ALA A 54 4.67 -19.87 -13.92
N HIS A 55 4.13 -18.83 -13.26
CA HIS A 55 2.69 -18.67 -13.02
C HIS A 55 2.14 -17.60 -13.96
N GLU A 56 1.22 -17.98 -14.83
CA GLU A 56 0.48 -17.01 -15.64
C GLU A 56 -0.58 -16.32 -14.79
N SER A 57 -0.84 -15.04 -15.05
CA SER A 57 -1.85 -14.29 -14.33
C SER A 57 -2.49 -13.22 -15.17
N VAL A 58 -3.74 -12.87 -14.81
CA VAL A 58 -4.55 -11.84 -15.47
C VAL A 58 -4.82 -10.72 -14.47
N ILE A 59 -4.72 -9.48 -14.94
CA ILE A 59 -5.07 -8.28 -14.16
C ILE A 59 -6.41 -7.76 -14.69
N GLU A 60 -7.37 -7.56 -13.80
CA GLU A 60 -8.67 -6.99 -14.12
C GLU A 60 -8.99 -5.86 -13.14
N PRO A 61 -9.51 -4.72 -13.62
CA PRO A 61 -10.07 -3.70 -12.73
C PRO A 61 -11.36 -4.26 -12.08
N LEU A 62 -11.61 -3.90 -10.83
CA LEU A 62 -12.80 -4.30 -10.09
C LEU A 62 -13.98 -3.33 -10.31
N GLU A 63 -13.67 -2.06 -10.50
CA GLU A 63 -14.68 -1.02 -10.60
C GLU A 63 -15.29 -0.94 -11.99
N LYS A 64 -16.61 -0.74 -12.04
CA LYS A 64 -17.27 -0.19 -13.21
C LYS A 64 -16.96 1.32 -13.22
N VAL A 65 -15.92 1.68 -13.95
CA VAL A 65 -15.46 3.06 -14.02
C VAL A 65 -16.50 3.89 -14.80
N ASP A 66 -17.05 4.92 -14.16
CA ASP A 66 -17.81 5.93 -14.86
C ASP A 66 -16.93 6.64 -15.90
N VAL A 67 -17.52 7.20 -16.94
CA VAL A 67 -16.79 7.79 -18.06
C VAL A 67 -15.87 8.90 -17.54
N GLY A 68 -14.55 8.61 -17.51
CA GLY A 68 -13.50 9.55 -17.11
C GLY A 68 -12.82 9.29 -15.78
N GLU A 69 -13.28 8.33 -15.00
CA GLU A 69 -12.58 7.88 -13.78
C GLU A 69 -11.65 6.71 -14.10
N LEU A 70 -10.54 6.60 -13.35
CA LEU A 70 -9.57 5.52 -13.51
C LEU A 70 -9.71 4.56 -12.33
N PRO A 71 -9.75 3.23 -12.57
CA PRO A 71 -9.90 2.26 -11.50
C PRO A 71 -8.72 2.32 -10.54
N HIS A 72 -8.97 2.19 -9.25
CA HIS A 72 -7.94 2.12 -8.20
C HIS A 72 -7.92 0.76 -7.50
N GLN A 73 -8.86 -0.13 -7.83
CA GLN A 73 -8.95 -1.48 -7.31
C GLN A 73 -8.75 -2.50 -8.44
N TYR A 74 -7.99 -3.56 -8.17
CA TYR A 74 -7.63 -4.57 -9.16
C TYR A 74 -7.72 -5.98 -8.60
N ARG A 75 -8.01 -6.93 -9.47
CA ARG A 75 -7.90 -8.36 -9.20
C ARG A 75 -6.76 -8.95 -10.04
N VAL A 76 -5.85 -9.68 -9.41
CA VAL A 76 -4.79 -10.44 -10.09
C VAL A 76 -5.05 -11.91 -9.84
N THR A 77 -5.51 -12.61 -10.86
CA THR A 77 -5.90 -14.03 -10.79
C THR A 77 -4.85 -14.91 -11.45
N SER A 78 -4.49 -16.00 -10.81
CA SER A 78 -3.60 -17.04 -11.30
C SER A 78 -4.08 -18.42 -10.85
N GLU A 79 -3.45 -19.49 -11.33
CA GLU A 79 -3.75 -20.86 -10.92
C GLU A 79 -3.42 -21.16 -9.44
N ILE A 80 -2.61 -20.31 -8.79
CA ILE A 80 -2.25 -20.47 -7.37
C ILE A 80 -3.13 -19.66 -6.41
N GLY A 81 -4.10 -18.90 -6.93
CA GLY A 81 -5.05 -18.07 -6.19
C GLY A 81 -5.16 -16.66 -6.72
N THR A 82 -6.02 -15.89 -6.10
CA THR A 82 -6.32 -14.51 -6.46
C THR A 82 -5.78 -13.53 -5.42
N VAL A 83 -5.25 -12.40 -5.90
CA VAL A 83 -4.88 -11.27 -5.05
C VAL A 83 -5.76 -10.08 -5.43
N TRP A 84 -6.53 -9.61 -4.46
CA TRP A 84 -7.36 -8.43 -4.54
C TRP A 84 -6.54 -7.22 -4.08
N VAL A 85 -6.34 -6.23 -4.93
CA VAL A 85 -5.49 -5.06 -4.67
C VAL A 85 -6.37 -3.84 -4.51
N LEU A 86 -6.36 -3.25 -3.31
CA LEU A 86 -6.99 -1.96 -3.02
C LEU A 86 -5.90 -0.93 -2.78
N SER A 87 -5.91 0.15 -3.56
CA SER A 87 -4.97 1.27 -3.39
C SER A 87 -5.67 2.49 -2.81
N HIS A 88 -5.01 3.16 -1.87
CA HIS A 88 -5.57 4.30 -1.16
C HIS A 88 -4.52 5.39 -0.92
N HIS A 89 -4.80 6.62 -1.38
CA HIS A 89 -3.92 7.76 -1.13
C HIS A 89 -4.27 8.43 0.20
N MET A 90 -3.36 8.34 1.17
CA MET A 90 -3.55 8.89 2.52
C MET A 90 -3.32 10.41 2.53
N VAL A 91 -4.24 11.18 1.95
CA VAL A 91 -4.10 12.64 1.76
C VAL A 91 -3.81 13.37 3.07
N SER A 92 -4.62 13.14 4.11
CA SER A 92 -4.51 13.85 5.39
C SER A 92 -4.02 12.99 6.54
N ALA A 93 -4.03 11.67 6.39
CA ALA A 93 -3.78 10.67 7.43
C ALA A 93 -4.67 10.81 8.69
N GLY A 94 -5.70 11.67 8.65
CA GLY A 94 -6.67 11.87 9.73
C GLY A 94 -7.64 10.70 9.87
N LYS A 95 -8.48 10.77 10.91
CA LYS A 95 -9.47 9.72 11.19
C LYS A 95 -10.35 9.41 9.98
N THR A 96 -10.90 10.42 9.32
CA THR A 96 -11.75 10.25 8.13
C THR A 96 -11.01 9.50 7.00
N CYS A 97 -9.74 9.84 6.75
CA CYS A 97 -8.95 9.17 5.72
C CYS A 97 -8.68 7.70 6.07
N ARG A 98 -8.40 7.40 7.35
CA ARG A 98 -8.24 6.03 7.85
C ARG A 98 -9.56 5.24 7.79
N ASP A 99 -10.67 5.90 8.13
CA ASP A 99 -12.01 5.30 8.04
C ASP A 99 -12.43 5.04 6.58
N ASN A 100 -12.02 5.87 5.63
CA ASN A 100 -12.25 5.64 4.20
C ASN A 100 -11.54 4.38 3.70
N LEU A 101 -10.26 4.17 4.06
CA LEU A 101 -9.58 2.92 3.75
C LEU A 101 -10.34 1.68 4.26
N LEU A 102 -10.89 1.77 5.48
CA LEU A 102 -11.68 0.67 6.04
C LEU A 102 -13.06 0.55 5.38
N ALA A 103 -13.62 1.65 4.89
CA ALA A 103 -14.84 1.64 4.10
C ALA A 103 -14.62 0.97 2.74
N ASP A 104 -13.49 1.25 2.07
CA ASP A 104 -13.12 0.58 0.81
C ASP A 104 -13.04 -0.95 0.99
N VAL A 105 -12.46 -1.42 2.12
CA VAL A 105 -12.45 -2.86 2.46
C VAL A 105 -13.86 -3.40 2.70
N THR A 106 -14.74 -2.63 3.36
CA THR A 106 -16.13 -3.03 3.60
C THR A 106 -16.90 -3.17 2.29
N GLU A 107 -16.76 -2.19 1.40
CA GLU A 107 -17.40 -2.18 0.09
C GLU A 107 -16.90 -3.35 -0.76
N TRP A 108 -15.58 -3.53 -0.86
CA TRP A 108 -14.99 -4.68 -1.55
C TRP A 108 -15.50 -6.01 -1.00
N GLN A 109 -15.57 -6.19 0.33
CA GLN A 109 -16.07 -7.42 0.94
C GLN A 109 -17.56 -7.64 0.64
N SER A 110 -18.35 -6.57 0.64
CA SER A 110 -19.79 -6.62 0.30
C SER A 110 -20.03 -7.04 -1.15
N GLU A 111 -19.20 -6.53 -2.08
CA GLU A 111 -19.36 -6.78 -3.51
C GLU A 111 -18.74 -8.12 -3.96
N TYR A 112 -17.58 -8.47 -3.39
CA TYR A 112 -16.78 -9.61 -3.88
C TYR A 112 -16.61 -10.72 -2.86
N GLY A 113 -17.12 -10.57 -1.62
CA GLY A 113 -16.93 -11.54 -0.55
C GLY A 113 -17.36 -12.96 -0.90
N PHE A 114 -18.40 -13.11 -1.73
CA PHE A 114 -18.89 -14.40 -2.22
C PHE A 114 -17.92 -15.10 -3.19
N ALA A 115 -17.00 -14.38 -3.80
CA ALA A 115 -16.03 -14.90 -4.76
C ALA A 115 -14.67 -15.25 -4.14
N ILE A 116 -14.44 -14.90 -2.86
CA ILE A 116 -13.18 -15.15 -2.15
C ILE A 116 -13.01 -16.65 -1.93
N GLN A 117 -11.84 -17.17 -2.28
CA GLN A 117 -11.43 -18.55 -2.04
C GLN A 117 -10.45 -18.64 -0.84
N PRO A 118 -10.30 -19.81 -0.19
CA PRO A 118 -9.47 -19.96 1.03
C PRO A 118 -7.99 -19.56 0.89
N ASN A 119 -7.46 -19.51 -0.33
CA ASN A 119 -6.06 -19.14 -0.59
C ASN A 119 -5.92 -17.73 -1.14
N ASP A 120 -7.02 -17.00 -1.30
CA ASP A 120 -7.00 -15.65 -1.82
C ASP A 120 -6.44 -14.68 -0.77
N LEU A 121 -5.85 -13.60 -1.26
CA LEU A 121 -5.26 -12.55 -0.44
C LEU A 121 -5.90 -11.21 -0.78
N LEU A 122 -6.17 -10.40 0.25
CA LEU A 122 -6.43 -8.98 0.09
C LEU A 122 -5.11 -8.23 0.33
N PHE A 123 -4.74 -7.39 -0.61
CA PHE A 123 -3.57 -6.54 -0.55
C PHE A 123 -3.98 -5.08 -0.47
N LEU A 124 -3.61 -4.43 0.62
CA LEU A 124 -3.79 -2.98 0.78
C LEU A 124 -2.47 -2.29 0.47
N ILE A 125 -2.51 -1.31 -0.41
CA ILE A 125 -1.36 -0.45 -0.71
C ILE A 125 -1.76 1.00 -0.55
N GLY A 126 -0.94 1.78 0.15
CA GLY A 126 -1.16 3.20 0.32
C GLY A 126 0.11 4.01 0.22
N ASP A 127 -0.03 5.31 0.06
CA ASP A 127 1.09 6.23 0.15
C ASP A 127 0.72 7.51 0.90
N HIS A 128 1.74 8.22 1.39
CA HIS A 128 1.55 9.45 2.14
C HIS A 128 2.79 10.35 2.10
N TRP A 129 2.54 11.67 2.06
CA TRP A 129 3.54 12.68 2.36
C TRP A 129 3.42 13.13 3.83
N ILE A 130 4.40 12.79 4.65
CA ILE A 130 4.40 13.15 6.07
C ILE A 130 4.45 14.67 6.19
N SER A 131 3.38 15.22 6.77
CA SER A 131 3.19 16.65 7.02
C SER A 131 3.53 17.02 8.46
N ARG A 132 3.27 18.29 8.82
CA ARG A 132 3.44 18.77 10.21
C ARG A 132 2.27 18.39 11.13
N SER A 133 1.16 17.89 10.61
CA SER A 133 0.01 17.50 11.43
C SER A 133 0.35 16.30 12.33
N LYS A 134 -0.27 16.27 13.51
CA LYS A 134 -0.10 15.15 14.45
C LYS A 134 -0.51 13.83 13.81
N THR A 135 -1.68 13.78 13.17
CA THR A 135 -2.23 12.57 12.53
C THR A 135 -1.31 12.01 11.43
N SER A 136 -0.66 12.88 10.66
CA SER A 136 0.32 12.48 9.64
C SER A 136 1.57 11.82 10.26
N ARG A 137 2.02 12.34 11.40
CA ARG A 137 3.18 11.82 12.13
C ARG A 137 2.89 10.55 12.93
N GLU A 138 1.62 10.26 13.19
CA GLU A 138 1.14 9.03 13.80
C GLU A 138 0.90 7.90 12.79
N LEU A 139 0.88 8.19 11.48
CA LEU A 139 0.43 7.25 10.46
C LEU A 139 1.30 5.99 10.36
N LEU A 140 2.63 6.15 10.51
CA LEU A 140 3.54 4.99 10.52
C LEU A 140 3.21 4.04 11.68
N TYR A 141 3.03 4.58 12.88
CA TYR A 141 2.63 3.77 14.04
C TYR A 141 1.24 3.15 13.84
N TRP A 142 0.29 3.94 13.31
CA TRP A 142 -1.05 3.42 13.05
C TRP A 142 -1.03 2.24 12.10
N TRP A 143 -0.19 2.28 11.06
CA TRP A 143 -0.08 1.20 10.07
C TRP A 143 0.67 -0.02 10.60
N MET A 144 1.83 0.20 11.25
CA MET A 144 2.74 -0.87 11.65
C MET A 144 2.48 -1.45 13.04
N GLY A 145 1.81 -0.70 13.93
CA GLY A 145 1.68 -1.05 15.34
C GLY A 145 2.88 -0.66 16.20
N GLU A 146 3.98 -0.22 15.59
CA GLU A 146 5.22 0.18 16.24
C GLU A 146 5.90 1.33 15.50
N LEU A 147 6.80 2.04 16.17
CA LEU A 147 7.65 3.06 15.55
C LEU A 147 8.87 2.38 14.89
N PRO A 148 9.38 2.97 13.78
CA PRO A 148 10.60 2.47 13.15
C PRO A 148 11.82 2.53 14.07
N ASP A 149 12.71 1.54 14.01
CA ASP A 149 13.98 1.53 14.76
C ASP A 149 14.85 2.75 14.44
N GLN A 150 14.79 3.24 13.19
CA GLN A 150 15.61 4.35 12.71
C GLN A 150 14.94 5.73 12.92
N ILE A 151 14.31 5.96 14.06
CA ILE A 151 13.66 7.26 14.40
C ILE A 151 14.59 8.45 14.20
N ASN A 152 15.89 8.30 14.50
CA ASN A 152 16.88 9.37 14.37
C ASN A 152 16.98 9.88 12.92
N GLU A 153 16.87 9.02 11.91
CA GLU A 153 16.91 9.41 10.50
C GLU A 153 15.70 10.27 10.08
N TYR A 154 14.56 10.11 10.75
CA TYR A 154 13.41 11.00 10.56
C TYR A 154 13.67 12.36 11.23
N SER A 155 14.19 12.35 12.44
CA SER A 155 14.51 13.58 13.19
C SER A 155 15.55 14.44 12.45
N GLU A 156 16.54 13.85 11.82
CA GLU A 156 17.53 14.54 10.97
C GLU A 156 16.86 15.25 9.77
N GLN A 157 15.71 14.78 9.31
CA GLN A 157 14.92 15.41 8.25
C GLN A 157 13.80 16.31 8.78
N GLY A 158 13.81 16.62 10.08
CA GLY A 158 12.81 17.47 10.73
C GLY A 158 11.44 16.82 10.90
N ILE A 159 11.40 15.48 10.93
CA ILE A 159 10.17 14.70 11.11
C ILE A 159 10.18 14.09 12.50
N SER A 160 9.21 14.48 13.35
CA SER A 160 8.96 13.81 14.63
C SER A 160 7.83 12.80 14.43
N LEU A 161 8.06 11.53 14.72
CA LEU A 161 7.03 10.49 14.68
C LEU A 161 6.39 10.35 16.06
N TYR A 162 5.11 9.99 16.08
CA TYR A 162 4.32 9.79 17.30
C TYR A 162 3.61 8.45 17.28
N THR A 163 3.33 7.94 18.47
CA THR A 163 2.39 6.81 18.66
C THR A 163 0.95 7.27 18.43
N SER A 164 0.08 6.34 18.10
CA SER A 164 -1.36 6.58 17.88
C SER A 164 -2.15 5.74 18.88
N ASP A 165 -3.33 6.23 19.28
CA ASP A 165 -4.26 5.51 20.17
C ASP A 165 -4.98 4.34 19.47
N SER A 166 -4.84 4.21 18.16
CA SER A 166 -5.42 3.13 17.35
C SER A 166 -4.40 2.59 16.36
N GLN A 167 -4.65 1.38 15.87
CA GLN A 167 -3.81 0.69 14.90
C GLN A 167 -4.67 0.10 13.77
N LEU A 168 -4.08 -0.06 12.57
CA LEU A 168 -4.72 -0.71 11.44
C LEU A 168 -5.16 -2.15 11.80
N THR A 169 -4.27 -2.93 12.41
CA THR A 169 -4.56 -4.30 12.83
C THR A 169 -5.79 -4.35 13.74
N GLN A 170 -5.85 -3.54 14.79
CA GLN A 170 -7.01 -3.47 15.71
C GLN A 170 -8.30 -3.09 14.97
N SER A 171 -8.19 -2.16 14.00
CA SER A 171 -9.34 -1.72 13.21
C SER A 171 -9.86 -2.82 12.29
N LEU A 172 -8.96 -3.59 11.68
CA LEU A 172 -9.29 -4.73 10.83
C LEU A 172 -9.87 -5.90 11.65
N GLU A 173 -9.27 -6.21 12.79
CA GLU A 173 -9.77 -7.25 13.70
C GLU A 173 -11.18 -6.92 14.21
N SER A 174 -11.41 -5.67 14.64
CA SER A 174 -12.71 -5.27 15.19
C SER A 174 -13.84 -5.23 14.15
N ARG A 175 -13.53 -4.91 12.89
CA ARG A 175 -14.54 -4.77 11.82
C ARG A 175 -14.74 -6.05 11.02
N PHE A 176 -13.68 -6.79 10.75
CA PHE A 176 -13.66 -7.92 9.81
C PHE A 176 -13.24 -9.24 10.44
N ASN A 177 -12.86 -9.24 11.72
CA ASN A 177 -12.30 -10.40 12.44
C ASN A 177 -11.09 -11.01 11.70
N ILE A 178 -10.23 -10.16 11.13
CA ILE A 178 -9.06 -10.55 10.36
C ILE A 178 -7.85 -9.72 10.77
N SER A 179 -6.68 -10.37 10.88
CA SER A 179 -5.40 -9.72 11.12
C SER A 179 -4.53 -9.75 9.88
N PRO A 180 -3.76 -8.69 9.60
CA PRO A 180 -2.76 -8.74 8.55
C PRO A 180 -1.72 -9.83 8.82
N CYS A 181 -1.46 -10.69 7.83
CA CYS A 181 -0.37 -11.67 7.89
C CYS A 181 0.99 -11.07 7.47
N TYR A 182 0.99 -9.88 6.88
CA TYR A 182 2.18 -9.13 6.53
C TYR A 182 1.91 -7.63 6.54
N LEU A 183 2.80 -6.88 7.19
CA LEU A 183 2.82 -5.42 7.20
C LEU A 183 4.20 -4.93 6.82
N LYS A 184 4.27 -3.89 6.01
CA LYS A 184 5.52 -3.24 5.63
C LYS A 184 5.28 -1.78 5.27
N PHE A 185 6.33 -0.99 5.38
CA PHE A 185 6.42 0.34 4.77
C PHE A 185 7.75 0.50 4.03
N GLY A 186 7.86 1.51 3.18
CA GLY A 186 9.09 1.84 2.47
C GLY A 186 9.16 3.28 2.03
N HIS A 187 10.38 3.76 1.78
CA HIS A 187 10.66 5.12 1.30
C HIS A 187 11.33 5.04 -0.08
N PRO A 188 10.55 5.09 -1.17
CA PRO A 188 11.09 4.89 -2.50
C PRO A 188 11.79 6.12 -3.09
N LEU A 189 11.69 7.30 -2.44
CA LEU A 189 12.31 8.51 -2.95
C LEU A 189 13.76 8.68 -2.49
N ARG A 190 14.60 9.18 -3.40
CA ARG A 190 15.97 9.61 -3.13
C ARG A 190 16.18 11.04 -3.62
N ARG A 191 16.96 11.83 -2.86
CA ARG A 191 17.39 13.15 -3.32
C ARG A 191 18.35 13.01 -4.49
N SER A 192 18.18 13.83 -5.53
CA SER A 192 18.98 13.77 -6.76
C SER A 192 20.49 13.99 -6.53
N GLY A 193 20.87 14.84 -5.60
CA GLY A 193 22.28 15.20 -5.37
C GLY A 193 23.07 14.13 -4.61
N ASN A 194 22.63 13.80 -3.40
CA ASN A 194 23.38 12.93 -2.47
C ASN A 194 22.81 11.53 -2.31
N LYS A 195 21.78 11.16 -3.10
CA LYS A 195 21.06 9.89 -3.03
C LYS A 195 20.45 9.58 -1.66
N GLN A 196 20.36 10.57 -0.77
CA GLN A 196 19.77 10.41 0.55
C GLN A 196 18.27 10.04 0.43
N MET A 197 17.85 9.07 1.23
CA MET A 197 16.44 8.65 1.32
C MET A 197 15.55 9.81 1.79
N VAL A 198 14.44 10.02 1.13
CA VAL A 198 13.43 11.04 1.51
C VAL A 198 12.42 10.41 2.45
N ARG A 199 12.59 10.62 3.76
CA ARG A 199 11.71 10.06 4.80
C ARG A 199 10.31 10.68 4.81
N LYS A 200 10.10 11.81 4.15
CA LYS A 200 8.79 12.46 4.06
C LYS A 200 7.78 11.68 3.21
N TYR A 201 8.23 10.96 2.18
CA TYR A 201 7.35 10.14 1.36
C TYR A 201 7.44 8.69 1.80
N VAL A 202 6.32 8.09 2.09
CA VAL A 202 6.21 6.71 2.56
C VAL A 202 5.15 5.96 1.76
N GLN A 203 5.44 4.71 1.45
CA GLN A 203 4.48 3.74 0.92
C GLN A 203 4.22 2.66 1.97
N PHE A 204 2.99 2.21 2.05
CA PHE A 204 2.49 1.24 3.01
C PHE A 204 1.94 0.01 2.31
N TYR A 205 2.15 -1.15 2.90
CA TYR A 205 1.72 -2.44 2.38
C TYR A 205 1.15 -3.30 3.51
N ALA A 206 -0.01 -3.90 3.27
CA ALA A 206 -0.60 -4.89 4.16
C ALA A 206 -1.17 -6.06 3.33
N VAL A 207 -1.00 -7.27 3.82
CA VAL A 207 -1.60 -8.49 3.24
C VAL A 207 -2.51 -9.11 4.28
N LEU A 208 -3.73 -9.41 3.87
CA LEU A 208 -4.72 -10.10 4.66
C LEU A 208 -5.08 -11.42 3.98
N GLN A 209 -5.31 -12.45 4.78
CA GLN A 209 -5.76 -13.77 4.32
C GLN A 209 -7.05 -14.13 5.06
N TRP A 210 -8.08 -14.51 4.32
CA TRP A 210 -9.37 -14.97 4.87
C TRP A 210 -9.34 -16.44 5.30
#